data_b98eede20b6bbed3570a96bdb881bba1
#
_entry.id   b98eede20b6bbed3570a96bdb881bba1
#
_cell.length_a   1.000
_cell.length_b   1.000
_cell.length_c   1.000
_cell.angle_alpha   90.00
_cell.angle_beta   90.00
_cell.angle_gamma   90.00
#
_symmetry.space_group_name_H-M   'P 1'
#
loop_
_entity.id
_entity.type
_entity.pdbx_description
1 polymer ?
#
loop_
_entity_poly.entity_id
_entity_poly.type
_entity_poly.pdbx_seq_one_letter_code
_entity_poly.pdbx_strand_id
1 'polypeptide(L)'
;ILYFAGNDGIHGWELWRSDGSVGGTYMVKDLREEECDENGENCSNGGSLQVWCWGSPFGCHYPEIVAGNSKIFLTGFDGEPGTESAANVIVSDGTASGTQTVRHQWRNWDPAYGGENGWEPGITGARNLVVIPSTGFVSDRVVYTVMETIGGQSVDSHPPFGEELWITDGTDVGTYMLANIVPEDESWEYDGANYCCGDFQGSTPRDLIMKGNTIWFTAKTDAYGRELYRYGMNVGGGLFLVKDINVGTSGSNPMHLTSVGPGVYLSADNGTNGQELHYSLGNTFNTVVVKDINPGVNGSSPQELTKLGSNLFFTADDGENGRELWVSDSTEEGTFMVKDINTNGSSSPNWLRVMDGTLYFMAYTEDHGRELWRSDGTESGTYMLRDINPGSNSSFHWTPDFFHGELVIVHGDSLYFTADDGEEHGTELWKTNGTANGTELVIDMVPGSDSSWPNRYLSFDDKLYFTSYSEERGRQLWFYWDNPGPIIG
;
A
#
# COMPACT_ATOMS: atom_id res chain seq x y z
N ILE A 1 -0.82 -20.43 7.73
CA ILE A 1 0.58 -20.05 8.03
C ILE A 1 0.71 -18.55 7.77
N LEU A 2 1.20 -17.83 8.76
CA LEU A 2 1.53 -16.41 8.67
C LEU A 2 2.96 -16.26 8.12
N TYR A 3 3.18 -15.24 7.26
CA TYR A 3 4.50 -14.82 6.80
C TYR A 3 4.71 -13.34 7.11
N PHE A 4 5.90 -12.99 7.57
CA PHE A 4 6.22 -11.64 8.01
C PHE A 4 7.72 -11.34 7.92
N ALA A 5 8.08 -10.07 7.93
CA ALA A 5 9.45 -9.64 8.12
C ALA A 5 9.77 -9.69 9.61
N GLY A 6 10.83 -10.41 9.98
CA GLY A 6 11.29 -10.56 11.36
C GLY A 6 12.80 -10.36 11.46
N ASN A 7 13.28 -9.96 12.65
CA ASN A 7 14.70 -9.77 12.92
C ASN A 7 15.05 -10.46 14.24
N ASP A 8 15.98 -11.41 14.18
CA ASP A 8 16.45 -12.18 15.34
C ASP A 8 17.68 -11.57 16.03
N GLY A 9 18.16 -10.44 15.53
CA GLY A 9 19.37 -9.77 16.02
C GLY A 9 20.69 -10.35 15.51
N ILE A 10 20.63 -11.36 14.64
CA ILE A 10 21.79 -12.05 14.03
C ILE A 10 21.79 -11.87 12.53
N HIS A 11 20.67 -12.24 11.85
CA HIS A 11 20.56 -12.26 10.38
C HIS A 11 19.92 -10.99 9.79
N GLY A 12 19.61 -9.99 10.62
CA GLY A 12 18.87 -8.80 10.17
C GLY A 12 17.40 -9.08 9.92
N TRP A 13 16.77 -8.28 9.03
CA TRP A 13 15.35 -8.42 8.69
C TRP A 13 15.16 -9.43 7.54
N GLU A 14 14.63 -10.62 7.83
CA GLU A 14 14.42 -11.68 6.87
C GLU A 14 12.96 -12.15 6.82
N LEU A 15 12.63 -13.06 5.86
CA LEU A 15 11.32 -13.68 5.77
C LEU A 15 11.16 -14.75 6.83
N TRP A 16 10.18 -14.56 7.70
CA TRP A 16 9.79 -15.52 8.73
C TRP A 16 8.41 -16.11 8.44
N ARG A 17 8.19 -17.30 8.97
CA ARG A 17 6.86 -17.92 8.98
C ARG A 17 6.47 -18.35 10.39
N SER A 18 5.14 -18.43 10.64
CA SER A 18 4.58 -18.94 11.89
C SER A 18 3.28 -19.70 11.64
N ASP A 19 3.07 -20.78 12.36
CA ASP A 19 1.78 -21.47 12.51
C ASP A 19 1.10 -21.14 13.85
N GLY A 20 1.67 -20.20 14.61
CA GLY A 20 1.24 -19.82 15.95
C GLY A 20 1.86 -20.65 17.06
N SER A 21 2.76 -21.59 16.76
CA SER A 21 3.54 -22.33 17.77
C SER A 21 5.00 -21.88 17.79
N VAL A 22 5.67 -22.09 18.92
CA VAL A 22 7.12 -21.78 19.05
C VAL A 22 7.94 -22.58 18.05
N GLY A 23 7.65 -23.87 17.87
CA GLY A 23 8.37 -24.74 16.94
C GLY A 23 8.03 -24.50 15.46
N GLY A 24 6.87 -23.89 15.18
CA GLY A 24 6.42 -23.53 13.84
C GLY A 24 6.76 -22.10 13.45
N THR A 25 7.43 -21.35 14.34
CA THR A 25 7.89 -19.97 14.07
C THR A 25 9.40 -20.00 13.83
N TYR A 26 9.79 -19.72 12.60
CA TYR A 26 11.20 -19.73 12.19
C TYR A 26 11.45 -18.91 10.93
N MET A 27 12.70 -18.50 10.73
CA MET A 27 13.17 -17.85 9.51
C MET A 27 13.09 -18.83 8.34
N VAL A 28 12.45 -18.43 7.24
CA VAL A 28 12.31 -19.28 6.05
C VAL A 28 13.65 -19.49 5.36
N LYS A 29 14.37 -18.38 5.18
CA LYS A 29 15.70 -18.39 4.55
C LYS A 29 16.42 -17.10 4.92
N ASP A 30 17.73 -17.22 5.14
CA ASP A 30 18.66 -16.11 5.10
C ASP A 30 18.96 -15.82 3.62
N LEU A 31 18.42 -14.71 3.11
CA LEU A 31 18.56 -14.34 1.71
C LEU A 31 19.82 -13.50 1.46
N ARG A 32 20.32 -12.89 2.53
CA ARG A 32 21.53 -12.11 2.49
C ARG A 32 22.50 -12.64 3.52
N GLU A 33 23.27 -13.68 3.16
CA GLU A 33 24.33 -14.22 4.00
C GLU A 33 25.33 -13.11 4.38
N GLU A 34 25.76 -13.08 5.65
CA GLU A 34 26.64 -12.03 6.16
C GLU A 34 27.96 -11.98 5.36
N GLU A 35 28.27 -10.85 4.75
CA GLU A 35 29.64 -10.53 4.33
C GLU A 35 30.37 -9.92 5.52
N CYS A 36 31.14 -10.77 6.22
CA CYS A 36 32.11 -10.31 7.19
C CYS A 36 33.41 -9.94 6.48
N ASP A 37 34.16 -8.96 7.01
CA ASP A 37 35.49 -8.67 6.51
C ASP A 37 36.43 -9.89 6.72
N GLU A 38 37.61 -9.86 6.09
CA GLU A 38 38.60 -10.96 6.11
C GLU A 38 39.00 -11.39 7.53
N ASN A 39 38.65 -10.63 8.56
CA ASN A 39 38.94 -10.90 9.96
C ASN A 39 37.72 -11.40 10.75
N GLY A 40 36.54 -11.47 10.12
CA GLY A 40 35.27 -11.79 10.80
C GLY A 40 34.78 -10.65 11.71
N GLU A 41 35.31 -9.44 11.54
CA GLU A 41 34.93 -8.23 12.24
C GLU A 41 34.20 -7.33 11.24
N ASN A 42 33.17 -6.61 11.65
CA ASN A 42 32.32 -5.78 10.77
C ASN A 42 31.39 -6.55 9.81
N CYS A 43 30.69 -7.54 10.33
CA CYS A 43 29.60 -8.16 9.60
C CYS A 43 28.45 -7.14 9.39
N SER A 44 28.01 -6.94 8.16
CA SER A 44 26.87 -6.07 7.89
C SER A 44 25.56 -6.85 8.17
N ASN A 45 24.92 -6.63 9.32
CA ASN A 45 23.62 -7.19 9.68
C ASN A 45 22.48 -6.59 8.85
N GLY A 46 22.63 -6.45 7.55
CA GLY A 46 21.62 -5.90 6.68
C GLY A 46 20.76 -7.02 6.12
N GLY A 47 19.65 -7.36 6.80
CA GLY A 47 18.71 -8.34 6.27
C GLY A 47 18.06 -7.93 4.96
N SER A 48 17.50 -8.88 4.25
CA SER A 48 16.92 -8.67 2.91
C SER A 48 15.63 -7.83 2.94
N LEU A 49 14.92 -7.80 4.05
CA LEU A 49 13.64 -7.10 4.21
C LEU A 49 13.71 -5.83 5.08
N GLN A 50 14.86 -5.16 5.08
CA GLN A 50 15.00 -3.91 5.83
C GLN A 50 14.39 -2.72 5.06
N VAL A 51 13.96 -1.70 5.82
CA VAL A 51 13.55 -0.42 5.25
C VAL A 51 14.79 0.35 4.82
N TRP A 52 14.83 0.75 3.56
CA TRP A 52 15.89 1.60 3.03
C TRP A 52 15.37 2.99 2.74
N CYS A 53 16.02 3.98 3.34
CA CYS A 53 15.72 5.36 3.07
C CYS A 53 16.89 5.99 2.30
N TRP A 54 16.62 6.40 1.09
CA TRP A 54 17.57 7.17 0.28
C TRP A 54 17.32 8.64 0.57
N GLY A 55 18.39 9.42 0.65
CA GLY A 55 18.24 10.85 0.94
C GLY A 55 17.20 11.50 0.02
N SER A 56 16.47 12.51 0.56
CA SER A 56 15.48 13.30 -0.21
C SER A 56 16.04 13.64 -1.62
N PRO A 57 15.27 13.38 -2.71
CA PRO A 57 13.81 13.26 -2.81
C PRO A 57 13.26 11.84 -2.98
N PHE A 58 14.06 10.78 -2.83
CA PHE A 58 13.67 9.42 -3.25
C PHE A 58 12.82 8.64 -2.23
N GLY A 59 12.67 9.12 -1.01
CA GLY A 59 11.84 8.48 0.02
C GLY A 59 12.46 7.19 0.59
N CYS A 60 11.65 6.45 1.36
CA CYS A 60 12.01 5.16 1.92
C CYS A 60 11.34 4.03 1.13
N HIS A 61 12.09 2.94 0.87
CA HIS A 61 11.53 1.70 0.37
C HIS A 61 11.13 0.82 1.57
N TYR A 62 9.86 0.42 1.58
CA TYR A 62 9.31 -0.53 2.54
C TYR A 62 9.09 -1.86 1.84
N PRO A 63 9.55 -2.98 2.41
CA PRO A 63 9.28 -4.30 1.85
C PRO A 63 7.77 -4.56 1.74
N GLU A 64 7.34 -5.04 0.59
CA GLU A 64 5.97 -5.50 0.37
C GLU A 64 5.94 -7.03 0.41
N ILE A 65 4.93 -7.61 1.05
CA ILE A 65 4.70 -9.06 1.08
C ILE A 65 3.26 -9.29 0.64
N VAL A 66 3.06 -10.03 -0.45
CA VAL A 66 1.74 -10.36 -0.97
C VAL A 66 1.62 -11.87 -1.18
N ALA A 67 0.46 -12.42 -0.85
CA ALA A 67 0.19 -13.84 -0.95
C ALA A 67 -0.73 -14.18 -2.12
N GLY A 68 -0.33 -15.13 -2.94
CA GLY A 68 -1.20 -15.84 -3.86
C GLY A 68 -1.80 -17.09 -3.20
N ASN A 69 -2.37 -17.99 -4.01
CA ASN A 69 -2.95 -19.24 -3.51
C ASN A 69 -1.88 -20.28 -3.10
N SER A 70 -0.71 -20.25 -3.74
CA SER A 70 0.36 -21.24 -3.56
C SER A 70 1.75 -20.63 -3.37
N LYS A 71 1.91 -19.35 -3.61
CA LYS A 71 3.17 -18.62 -3.55
C LYS A 71 3.02 -17.32 -2.82
N ILE A 72 4.13 -16.87 -2.24
CA ILE A 72 4.28 -15.55 -1.66
C ILE A 72 5.25 -14.79 -2.56
N PHE A 73 4.95 -13.53 -2.83
CA PHE A 73 5.84 -12.63 -3.52
C PHE A 73 6.18 -11.48 -2.58
N LEU A 74 7.44 -11.11 -2.57
CA LEU A 74 7.91 -10.03 -1.69
C LEU A 74 8.98 -9.20 -2.40
N THR A 75 9.17 -7.98 -1.94
CA THR A 75 10.26 -7.12 -2.39
C THR A 75 11.37 -7.11 -1.34
N GLY A 76 12.62 -7.26 -1.77
CA GLY A 76 13.75 -7.33 -0.85
C GLY A 76 15.09 -7.36 -1.57
N PHE A 77 16.16 -7.38 -0.77
CA PHE A 77 17.54 -7.43 -1.25
C PHE A 77 18.07 -8.85 -1.11
N ASP A 78 18.79 -9.35 -2.12
CA ASP A 78 19.32 -10.72 -2.14
C ASP A 78 20.83 -10.83 -1.84
N GLY A 79 21.49 -9.69 -1.61
CA GLY A 79 22.92 -9.65 -1.26
C GLY A 79 23.87 -10.02 -2.41
N GLU A 80 23.37 -10.21 -3.63
CA GLU A 80 24.25 -10.51 -4.77
C GLU A 80 25.17 -9.30 -5.09
N PRO A 81 26.45 -9.53 -5.37
CA PRO A 81 27.39 -8.44 -5.71
C PRO A 81 26.90 -7.63 -6.93
N GLY A 82 26.84 -6.33 -6.76
CA GLY A 82 26.35 -5.39 -7.81
C GLY A 82 24.87 -5.07 -7.75
N THR A 83 24.08 -5.76 -6.89
CA THR A 83 22.66 -5.48 -6.65
C THR A 83 22.41 -4.79 -5.31
N GLU A 84 23.43 -4.34 -4.62
CA GLU A 84 23.45 -3.84 -3.24
C GLU A 84 22.51 -2.65 -2.98
N SER A 85 22.00 -2.05 -4.04
CA SER A 85 21.11 -0.89 -3.98
C SER A 85 19.68 -1.17 -4.48
N ALA A 86 19.34 -2.42 -4.83
CA ALA A 86 18.12 -2.73 -5.56
C ALA A 86 17.22 -3.74 -4.84
N ALA A 87 15.99 -3.36 -4.55
CA ALA A 87 14.97 -4.31 -4.12
C ALA A 87 14.48 -5.12 -5.34
N ASN A 88 14.66 -6.44 -5.27
CA ASN A 88 14.20 -7.41 -6.26
C ASN A 88 12.84 -8.01 -5.86
N VAL A 89 12.18 -8.69 -6.79
CA VAL A 89 11.07 -9.59 -6.45
C VAL A 89 11.65 -10.92 -6.00
N ILE A 90 11.23 -11.36 -4.84
CA ILE A 90 11.54 -12.67 -4.27
C ILE A 90 10.25 -13.50 -4.27
N VAL A 91 10.32 -14.76 -4.68
CA VAL A 91 9.20 -15.69 -4.61
C VAL A 91 9.51 -16.77 -3.57
N SER A 92 8.48 -17.20 -2.83
CA SER A 92 8.59 -18.25 -1.82
C SER A 92 7.37 -19.16 -1.84
N ASP A 93 7.58 -20.45 -1.63
CA ASP A 93 6.56 -21.45 -1.29
C ASP A 93 6.49 -21.73 0.21
N GLY A 94 7.24 -20.95 1.00
CA GLY A 94 7.36 -21.10 2.45
C GLY A 94 8.45 -22.08 2.89
N THR A 95 9.28 -22.55 1.96
CA THR A 95 10.47 -23.37 2.25
C THR A 95 11.74 -22.62 1.84
N ALA A 96 12.87 -22.95 2.46
CA ALA A 96 14.16 -22.36 2.10
C ALA A 96 14.54 -22.64 0.64
N SER A 97 14.30 -23.85 0.15
CA SER A 97 14.60 -24.26 -1.23
C SER A 97 13.67 -23.65 -2.26
N GLY A 98 12.42 -23.34 -1.88
CA GLY A 98 11.43 -22.68 -2.73
C GLY A 98 11.45 -21.16 -2.63
N THR A 99 12.39 -20.59 -1.84
CA THR A 99 12.56 -19.15 -1.69
C THR A 99 13.77 -18.70 -2.52
N GLN A 100 13.51 -17.88 -3.52
CA GLN A 100 14.52 -17.44 -4.48
C GLN A 100 14.21 -16.06 -5.05
N THR A 101 15.24 -15.34 -5.45
CA THR A 101 15.10 -14.09 -6.21
C THR A 101 14.69 -14.39 -7.64
N VAL A 102 13.74 -13.64 -8.15
CA VAL A 102 13.29 -13.72 -9.54
C VAL A 102 14.27 -12.95 -10.41
N ARG A 103 14.94 -13.64 -11.31
CA ARG A 103 15.86 -13.02 -12.26
C ARG A 103 15.15 -12.64 -13.54
N HIS A 104 15.40 -11.43 -14.00
CA HIS A 104 14.82 -10.93 -15.24
C HIS A 104 15.66 -11.40 -16.42
N GLN A 105 15.03 -12.14 -17.36
CA GLN A 105 15.71 -12.49 -18.60
C GLN A 105 15.51 -11.39 -19.64
N TRP A 106 16.60 -10.73 -20.01
CA TRP A 106 16.63 -9.81 -21.13
C TRP A 106 16.46 -10.57 -22.44
N ARG A 107 15.36 -10.39 -23.12
CA ARG A 107 15.11 -11.08 -24.40
C ARG A 107 15.99 -10.57 -25.55
N ASN A 108 16.66 -9.40 -25.39
CA ASN A 108 17.47 -8.79 -26.45
C ASN A 108 18.80 -8.21 -25.92
N TRP A 109 19.42 -8.86 -24.94
CA TRP A 109 20.79 -8.49 -24.56
C TRP A 109 21.72 -8.68 -25.77
N ASP A 110 22.29 -7.59 -26.31
CA ASP A 110 23.37 -7.66 -27.27
C ASP A 110 24.70 -7.67 -26.50
N PRO A 111 25.48 -8.80 -26.54
CA PRO A 111 26.77 -8.88 -25.87
C PRO A 111 27.80 -7.84 -26.35
N ALA A 112 27.54 -7.15 -27.45
CA ALA A 112 28.39 -6.12 -27.99
C ALA A 112 28.39 -4.81 -27.17
N TYR A 113 27.38 -4.61 -26.30
CA TYR A 113 27.29 -3.46 -25.39
C TYR A 113 27.80 -3.74 -23.97
N GLY A 114 28.04 -5.01 -23.60
CA GLY A 114 28.72 -5.38 -22.36
C GLY A 114 30.22 -5.18 -22.48
N GLY A 115 30.79 -4.15 -21.82
CA GLY A 115 32.25 -4.00 -21.71
C GLY A 115 32.87 -5.25 -21.07
N GLU A 116 34.19 -5.44 -21.25
CA GLU A 116 34.98 -6.60 -20.80
C GLU A 116 34.85 -6.93 -19.27
N ASN A 117 34.08 -6.18 -18.50
CA ASN A 117 33.86 -6.34 -17.05
C ASN A 117 32.49 -6.92 -16.66
N GLY A 118 31.68 -7.37 -17.61
CA GLY A 118 30.50 -8.21 -17.35
C GLY A 118 29.41 -7.60 -16.44
N TRP A 119 29.20 -6.29 -16.49
CA TRP A 119 28.13 -5.66 -15.72
C TRP A 119 26.76 -6.03 -16.28
N GLU A 120 26.01 -6.78 -15.52
CA GLU A 120 24.60 -7.04 -15.82
C GLU A 120 23.75 -5.82 -15.42
N PRO A 121 22.73 -5.45 -16.21
CA PRO A 121 21.79 -4.43 -15.79
C PRO A 121 21.09 -4.85 -14.49
N GLY A 122 21.14 -4.00 -13.48
CA GLY A 122 20.44 -4.22 -12.22
C GLY A 122 19.00 -3.76 -12.30
N ILE A 123 18.11 -4.42 -11.55
CA ILE A 123 16.76 -3.96 -11.32
C ILE A 123 16.74 -3.27 -9.97
N THR A 124 16.23 -2.05 -9.91
CA THR A 124 16.14 -1.31 -8.67
C THR A 124 14.69 -1.01 -8.32
N GLY A 125 14.33 -1.32 -7.08
CA GLY A 125 13.12 -0.78 -6.48
C GLY A 125 11.82 -1.39 -6.99
N ALA A 126 11.71 -2.73 -7.08
CA ALA A 126 10.45 -3.40 -7.28
C ALA A 126 9.43 -2.99 -6.20
N ARG A 127 8.23 -2.57 -6.62
CA ARG A 127 7.17 -2.06 -5.72
C ARG A 127 5.79 -2.19 -6.35
N ASN A 128 4.76 -1.83 -5.59
CA ASN A 128 3.35 -1.86 -6.04
C ASN A 128 2.92 -3.27 -6.48
N LEU A 129 3.19 -4.27 -5.66
CA LEU A 129 2.88 -5.67 -5.97
C LEU A 129 1.37 -5.91 -5.96
N VAL A 130 0.83 -6.41 -7.06
CA VAL A 130 -0.58 -6.80 -7.18
C VAL A 130 -0.68 -8.24 -7.64
N VAL A 131 -1.25 -9.10 -6.79
CA VAL A 131 -1.41 -10.52 -7.10
C VAL A 131 -2.54 -10.76 -8.09
N ILE A 132 -2.26 -11.58 -9.09
CA ILE A 132 -3.24 -12.21 -9.97
C ILE A 132 -3.35 -13.67 -9.50
N PRO A 133 -4.38 -14.01 -8.72
CA PRO A 133 -4.49 -15.35 -8.19
C PRO A 133 -4.67 -16.39 -9.28
N SER A 134 -4.17 -17.59 -9.03
CA SER A 134 -4.30 -18.71 -9.95
C SER A 134 -5.76 -19.04 -10.25
N THR A 135 -6.05 -19.30 -11.51
CA THR A 135 -7.35 -19.81 -11.98
C THR A 135 -7.15 -21.11 -12.74
N GLY A 136 -7.52 -22.23 -12.13
CA GLY A 136 -7.41 -23.55 -12.77
C GLY A 136 -5.95 -23.99 -12.96
N PHE A 137 -5.45 -24.00 -14.22
CA PHE A 137 -4.10 -24.48 -14.56
C PHE A 137 -3.03 -23.37 -14.61
N VAL A 138 -3.39 -22.13 -14.35
CA VAL A 138 -2.45 -21.00 -14.37
C VAL A 138 -1.93 -20.77 -12.96
N SER A 139 -0.60 -20.73 -12.78
CA SER A 139 0.05 -20.40 -11.50
C SER A 139 -0.25 -18.97 -11.06
N ASP A 140 -0.10 -18.71 -9.75
CA ASP A 140 -0.12 -17.35 -9.21
C ASP A 140 0.89 -16.48 -9.95
N ARG A 141 0.50 -15.24 -10.22
CA ARG A 141 1.35 -14.22 -10.82
C ARG A 141 1.25 -12.94 -10.02
N VAL A 142 2.28 -12.13 -10.09
CA VAL A 142 2.27 -10.79 -9.54
C VAL A 142 2.61 -9.80 -10.64
N VAL A 143 1.85 -8.70 -10.68
CA VAL A 143 2.19 -7.50 -11.47
C VAL A 143 2.81 -6.50 -10.50
N TYR A 144 3.85 -5.83 -10.96
CA TYR A 144 4.62 -4.90 -10.14
C TYR A 144 5.25 -3.82 -11.02
N THR A 145 5.76 -2.80 -10.39
CA THR A 145 6.55 -1.77 -11.07
C THR A 145 8.01 -1.92 -10.67
N VAL A 146 8.90 -1.67 -11.60
CA VAL A 146 10.33 -1.72 -11.34
C VAL A 146 11.05 -0.71 -12.21
N MET A 147 12.08 -0.08 -11.64
CA MET A 147 12.99 0.79 -12.34
C MET A 147 14.21 -0.04 -12.78
N GLU A 148 14.53 0.01 -14.04
CA GLU A 148 15.81 -0.48 -14.53
C GLU A 148 16.94 0.48 -14.19
N THR A 149 18.05 -0.06 -13.69
CA THR A 149 19.30 0.69 -13.54
C THR A 149 20.43 -0.09 -14.17
N ILE A 150 21.35 0.64 -14.79
CA ILE A 150 22.61 0.07 -15.27
C ILE A 150 23.60 0.22 -14.13
N GLY A 151 24.11 -0.92 -13.61
CA GLY A 151 25.10 -0.94 -12.54
C GLY A 151 26.40 -0.27 -12.93
N GLY A 152 26.81 0.72 -12.14
CA GLY A 152 28.20 1.16 -11.92
C GLY A 152 28.98 1.76 -13.10
N GLN A 153 29.13 3.07 -13.05
CA GLN A 153 30.22 3.85 -13.74
C GLN A 153 30.43 3.65 -15.24
N SER A 154 29.81 4.38 -15.98
CA SER A 154 30.14 5.25 -17.10
C SER A 154 28.91 5.44 -17.96
N VAL A 155 28.69 6.45 -18.12
CA VAL A 155 28.03 7.60 -18.72
C VAL A 155 27.65 7.48 -20.19
N ASP A 156 27.85 6.37 -20.83
CA ASP A 156 27.62 6.28 -22.27
C ASP A 156 26.48 5.30 -22.65
N SER A 157 25.79 4.74 -21.69
CA SER A 157 24.67 3.83 -21.96
C SER A 157 23.42 4.25 -21.22
N HIS A 158 22.40 4.53 -21.98
CA HIS A 158 21.05 4.92 -21.55
C HIS A 158 20.45 3.86 -20.65
N PRO A 159 19.73 4.21 -19.55
CA PRO A 159 18.83 3.25 -18.92
C PRO A 159 17.75 2.90 -19.97
N PRO A 160 17.64 1.64 -20.36
CA PRO A 160 16.80 1.31 -21.52
C PRO A 160 15.32 1.63 -21.32
N PHE A 161 14.79 1.61 -20.09
CA PHE A 161 13.35 1.76 -19.91
C PHE A 161 12.98 2.36 -18.57
N GLY A 162 13.13 3.34 -17.99
CA GLY A 162 12.63 3.89 -16.74
C GLY A 162 11.76 2.94 -15.88
N GLU A 163 10.89 3.45 -15.05
CA GLU A 163 9.98 2.62 -14.25
C GLU A 163 8.74 2.24 -15.06
N GLU A 164 8.57 0.94 -15.35
CA GLU A 164 7.50 0.38 -16.17
C GLU A 164 6.77 -0.79 -15.49
N LEU A 165 5.72 -1.31 -16.14
CA LEU A 165 4.86 -2.38 -15.62
C LEU A 165 5.40 -3.76 -16.01
N TRP A 166 5.64 -4.60 -15.01
CA TRP A 166 6.18 -5.96 -15.15
C TRP A 166 5.25 -7.01 -14.58
N ILE A 167 5.45 -8.26 -15.00
CA ILE A 167 4.75 -9.42 -14.49
C ILE A 167 5.71 -10.57 -14.26
N THR A 168 5.45 -11.37 -13.22
CA THR A 168 6.17 -12.63 -12.96
C THR A 168 5.23 -13.70 -12.42
N ASP A 169 5.55 -14.97 -12.71
CA ASP A 169 4.98 -16.16 -12.05
C ASP A 169 5.97 -16.76 -11.03
N GLY A 170 7.06 -16.06 -10.75
CA GLY A 170 8.15 -16.51 -9.88
C GLY A 170 9.21 -17.32 -10.60
N THR A 171 9.16 -17.42 -11.93
CA THR A 171 10.20 -18.03 -12.75
C THR A 171 10.84 -17.00 -13.68
N ASP A 172 12.09 -17.21 -14.07
CA ASP A 172 12.78 -16.32 -14.98
C ASP A 172 12.07 -16.23 -16.35
N VAL A 173 11.56 -17.36 -16.86
CA VAL A 173 10.82 -17.41 -18.13
C VAL A 173 9.46 -16.72 -18.06
N GLY A 174 8.81 -16.77 -16.90
CA GLY A 174 7.51 -16.12 -16.63
C GLY A 174 7.64 -14.67 -16.25
N THR A 175 8.85 -14.11 -16.20
CA THR A 175 9.14 -12.73 -15.82
C THR A 175 9.47 -11.89 -17.04
N TYR A 176 8.63 -10.86 -17.28
CA TYR A 176 8.82 -9.97 -18.44
C TYR A 176 8.11 -8.63 -18.25
N MET A 177 8.54 -7.62 -18.97
CA MET A 177 7.85 -6.34 -19.06
C MET A 177 6.48 -6.55 -19.69
N LEU A 178 5.42 -6.21 -18.93
CA LEU A 178 4.04 -6.34 -19.36
C LEU A 178 3.66 -5.24 -20.36
N ALA A 179 4.11 -4.03 -20.09
CA ALA A 179 3.89 -2.87 -20.92
C ALA A 179 5.06 -1.88 -20.82
N ASN A 180 5.59 -1.47 -21.97
CA ASN A 180 6.41 -0.28 -22.13
C ASN A 180 5.46 0.88 -22.48
N ILE A 181 5.16 1.72 -21.50
CA ILE A 181 4.15 2.78 -21.60
C ILE A 181 4.74 4.02 -22.23
N VAL A 182 6.01 4.31 -21.93
CA VAL A 182 6.80 5.36 -22.56
C VAL A 182 7.89 4.69 -23.38
N PRO A 183 7.63 4.42 -24.68
CA PRO A 183 8.68 3.91 -25.57
C PRO A 183 9.83 4.92 -25.65
N GLU A 184 11.03 4.42 -25.64
CA GLU A 184 12.23 5.26 -25.81
C GLU A 184 12.13 6.14 -27.05
N ASP A 185 12.41 7.42 -26.86
CA ASP A 185 12.76 8.28 -28.00
C ASP A 185 14.25 8.10 -28.28
N GLU A 186 14.60 7.66 -29.50
CA GLU A 186 15.98 7.45 -29.96
C GLU A 186 16.81 8.76 -29.98
N SER A 187 16.27 9.88 -29.48
CA SER A 187 16.86 11.23 -29.59
C SER A 187 17.57 11.74 -28.33
N TRP A 188 18.01 10.87 -27.41
CA TRP A 188 18.77 11.32 -26.24
C TRP A 188 20.14 11.85 -26.63
N GLU A 189 20.31 13.17 -26.62
CA GLU A 189 21.65 13.79 -26.65
C GLU A 189 22.15 14.02 -25.20
N TYR A 190 23.30 13.46 -24.90
CA TYR A 190 24.07 13.69 -23.68
C TYR A 190 24.63 15.12 -23.66
N ASP A 191 24.23 15.94 -22.70
CA ASP A 191 24.72 17.31 -22.55
C ASP A 191 25.95 17.48 -21.64
N GLY A 192 26.53 16.40 -21.17
CA GLY A 192 27.84 16.40 -20.49
C GLY A 192 27.88 16.95 -19.07
N ALA A 193 26.75 17.33 -18.44
CA ALA A 193 26.76 17.96 -17.13
C ALA A 193 25.59 17.52 -16.24
N ASN A 194 25.86 16.72 -15.24
CA ASN A 194 25.03 16.37 -14.10
C ASN A 194 24.18 15.10 -14.18
N TYR A 195 24.78 14.00 -13.76
CA TYR A 195 24.12 12.77 -13.33
C TYR A 195 23.64 12.81 -11.87
N CYS A 196 23.18 13.94 -11.39
CA CYS A 196 22.48 13.99 -10.12
C CYS A 196 21.02 14.29 -10.38
N CYS A 197 20.16 13.28 -10.16
CA CYS A 197 18.73 13.52 -9.87
C CYS A 197 17.90 14.10 -11.03
N GLY A 198 18.28 13.87 -12.30
CA GLY A 198 17.46 14.19 -13.46
C GLY A 198 16.28 13.22 -13.57
N ASP A 199 15.15 13.69 -14.04
CA ASP A 199 13.91 12.93 -14.23
C ASP A 199 14.21 11.60 -14.95
N PHE A 200 14.28 10.50 -14.20
CA PHE A 200 14.29 9.15 -14.77
C PHE A 200 12.98 8.95 -15.51
N GLN A 201 13.04 8.98 -16.83
CA GLN A 201 11.89 8.98 -17.70
C GLN A 201 11.35 7.57 -17.87
N GLY A 202 10.55 7.14 -16.94
CA GLY A 202 9.66 6.01 -17.07
C GLY A 202 8.24 6.47 -16.84
N SER A 203 7.30 5.62 -17.10
CA SER A 203 5.89 5.92 -16.88
C SER A 203 5.51 5.95 -15.40
N THR A 204 6.39 5.46 -14.52
CA THR A 204 6.19 5.39 -13.07
C THR A 204 4.77 4.96 -12.68
N PRO A 205 4.34 3.74 -13.04
CA PRO A 205 2.97 3.30 -12.78
C PRO A 205 2.70 3.23 -11.27
N ARG A 206 1.49 3.64 -10.83
CA ARG A 206 1.08 3.68 -9.42
C ARG A 206 -0.39 3.33 -9.28
N ASP A 207 -0.84 3.14 -8.03
CA ASP A 207 -2.25 2.87 -7.69
C ASP A 207 -2.82 1.68 -8.47
N LEU A 208 -2.05 0.59 -8.55
CA LEU A 208 -2.44 -0.61 -9.29
C LEU A 208 -3.60 -1.33 -8.59
N ILE A 209 -4.68 -1.58 -9.32
CA ILE A 209 -5.78 -2.42 -8.84
C ILE A 209 -6.19 -3.45 -9.90
N MET A 210 -6.62 -4.62 -9.43
CA MET A 210 -7.24 -5.63 -10.29
C MET A 210 -8.76 -5.49 -10.29
N LYS A 211 -9.35 -5.47 -11.51
CA LYS A 211 -10.79 -5.56 -11.70
C LYS A 211 -11.11 -6.59 -12.79
N GLY A 212 -11.57 -7.76 -12.39
CA GLY A 212 -11.68 -8.90 -13.30
C GLY A 212 -10.31 -9.25 -13.89
N ASN A 213 -10.22 -9.35 -15.21
CA ASN A 213 -8.98 -9.61 -15.93
C ASN A 213 -8.31 -8.33 -16.45
N THR A 214 -8.48 -7.23 -15.79
CA THR A 214 -7.91 -5.94 -16.20
C THR A 214 -7.18 -5.29 -15.01
N ILE A 215 -5.96 -4.88 -15.25
CA ILE A 215 -5.20 -4.05 -14.32
C ILE A 215 -5.51 -2.60 -14.64
N TRP A 216 -5.89 -1.84 -13.63
CA TRP A 216 -6.07 -0.40 -13.70
C TRP A 216 -4.95 0.25 -12.91
N PHE A 217 -4.42 1.33 -13.41
CA PHE A 217 -3.30 2.02 -12.79
C PHE A 217 -3.17 3.45 -13.32
N THR A 218 -2.35 4.25 -12.69
CA THR A 218 -1.96 5.57 -13.18
C THR A 218 -0.56 5.53 -13.74
N ALA A 219 -0.29 6.26 -14.82
CA ALA A 219 1.04 6.33 -15.42
C ALA A 219 1.30 7.71 -16.02
N LYS A 220 2.56 8.13 -16.07
CA LYS A 220 2.99 9.41 -16.61
C LYS A 220 3.56 9.22 -18.01
N THR A 221 3.19 10.10 -18.93
CA THR A 221 3.82 10.22 -20.26
C THR A 221 4.07 11.69 -20.57
N ASP A 222 5.01 11.98 -21.45
CA ASP A 222 5.31 13.36 -21.88
C ASP A 222 4.15 14.02 -22.63
N ALA A 223 3.35 13.20 -23.33
CA ALA A 223 2.23 13.67 -24.10
C ALA A 223 1.02 14.08 -23.24
N TYR A 224 0.79 13.38 -22.13
CA TYR A 224 -0.45 13.50 -21.36
C TYR A 224 -0.23 13.80 -19.87
N GLY A 225 1.02 13.90 -19.40
CA GLY A 225 1.28 13.92 -17.96
C GLY A 225 0.86 12.60 -17.30
N ARG A 226 0.47 12.63 -16.04
CA ARG A 226 -0.02 11.43 -15.32
C ARG A 226 -1.52 11.28 -15.50
N GLU A 227 -1.93 10.17 -16.10
CA GLU A 227 -3.32 9.87 -16.42
C GLU A 227 -3.73 8.45 -16.03
N LEU A 228 -5.02 8.12 -16.20
CA LEU A 228 -5.58 6.79 -15.94
C LEU A 228 -5.36 5.86 -17.12
N TYR A 229 -4.75 4.71 -16.85
CA TYR A 229 -4.50 3.63 -17.80
C TYR A 229 -5.14 2.32 -17.35
N ARG A 230 -5.29 1.41 -18.29
CA ARG A 230 -5.65 0.03 -18.01
C ARG A 230 -4.90 -0.94 -18.93
N TYR A 231 -4.64 -2.15 -18.42
CA TYR A 231 -4.07 -3.24 -19.20
C TYR A 231 -5.00 -4.46 -19.16
N GLY A 232 -5.50 -4.87 -20.31
CA GLY A 232 -6.32 -6.07 -20.43
C GLY A 232 -5.46 -7.33 -20.53
N MET A 233 -5.67 -8.30 -19.64
CA MET A 233 -4.90 -9.56 -19.56
C MET A 233 -5.42 -10.65 -20.52
N ASN A 234 -6.56 -10.43 -21.17
CA ASN A 234 -7.16 -11.39 -22.10
C ASN A 234 -6.46 -11.39 -23.47
N VAL A 235 -6.71 -12.44 -24.26
CA VAL A 235 -6.29 -12.50 -25.67
C VAL A 235 -6.90 -11.31 -26.44
N GLY A 236 -6.04 -10.51 -27.07
CA GLY A 236 -6.44 -9.25 -27.71
C GLY A 236 -6.60 -8.08 -26.75
N GLY A 237 -6.23 -8.27 -25.48
CA GLY A 237 -6.05 -7.19 -24.50
C GLY A 237 -4.81 -6.35 -24.80
N GLY A 238 -4.38 -5.57 -23.85
CA GLY A 238 -3.19 -4.73 -23.95
C GLY A 238 -3.34 -3.42 -23.22
N LEU A 239 -2.40 -2.52 -23.44
CA LEU A 239 -2.33 -1.20 -22.84
C LEU A 239 -3.32 -0.23 -23.49
N PHE A 240 -4.04 0.52 -22.66
CA PHE A 240 -4.98 1.57 -23.10
C PHE A 240 -4.87 2.78 -22.17
N LEU A 241 -4.66 3.97 -22.72
CA LEU A 241 -5.02 5.22 -22.06
C LEU A 241 -6.55 5.26 -21.96
N VAL A 242 -7.07 5.33 -20.75
CA VAL A 242 -8.53 5.38 -20.53
C VAL A 242 -9.08 6.74 -20.97
N LYS A 243 -8.43 7.81 -20.53
CA LYS A 243 -8.75 9.18 -20.88
C LYS A 243 -7.59 10.11 -20.52
N ASP A 244 -7.34 11.10 -21.37
CA ASP A 244 -6.64 12.34 -21.05
C ASP A 244 -7.66 13.23 -20.30
N ILE A 245 -7.66 13.12 -18.95
CA ILE A 245 -8.66 13.79 -18.09
C ILE A 245 -8.34 15.28 -18.00
N ASN A 246 -7.06 15.62 -17.80
CA ASN A 246 -6.55 16.99 -17.85
C ASN A 246 -5.81 17.18 -19.17
N VAL A 247 -6.55 17.60 -20.17
CA VAL A 247 -6.08 17.64 -21.57
C VAL A 247 -4.73 18.36 -21.71
N GLY A 248 -3.72 17.62 -22.17
CA GLY A 248 -2.36 18.11 -22.40
C GLY A 248 -1.32 17.51 -21.45
N THR A 249 -0.19 18.17 -21.32
CA THR A 249 0.99 17.62 -20.62
C THR A 249 0.97 17.73 -19.10
N SER A 250 0.00 18.46 -18.52
CA SER A 250 -0.08 18.68 -17.06
C SER A 250 -0.46 17.42 -16.28
N GLY A 251 -1.29 16.57 -16.88
CA GLY A 251 -1.83 15.37 -16.26
C GLY A 251 -2.89 15.66 -15.17
N SER A 252 -3.80 14.72 -14.98
CA SER A 252 -4.87 14.81 -13.98
C SER A 252 -4.45 14.29 -12.61
N ASN A 253 -3.27 13.68 -12.50
CA ASN A 253 -2.74 13.06 -11.27
C ASN A 253 -3.77 12.19 -10.54
N PRO A 254 -4.30 11.15 -11.19
CA PRO A 254 -5.33 10.31 -10.59
C PRO A 254 -4.76 9.54 -9.39
N MET A 255 -5.57 9.38 -8.33
CA MET A 255 -5.20 8.68 -7.08
C MET A 255 -6.38 7.89 -6.52
N HIS A 256 -6.11 7.01 -5.55
CA HIS A 256 -7.11 6.29 -4.76
C HIS A 256 -8.06 5.44 -5.61
N LEU A 257 -7.55 4.73 -6.62
CA LEU A 257 -8.36 3.89 -7.50
C LEU A 257 -9.15 2.86 -6.70
N THR A 258 -10.48 2.89 -6.78
CA THR A 258 -11.37 2.01 -6.01
C THR A 258 -12.45 1.39 -6.89
N SER A 259 -12.51 0.06 -6.92
CA SER A 259 -13.49 -0.68 -7.74
C SER A 259 -14.84 -0.80 -7.03
N VAL A 260 -15.89 -0.16 -7.60
CA VAL A 260 -17.26 -0.27 -7.10
C VAL A 260 -18.21 -0.56 -8.28
N GLY A 261 -19.04 -1.58 -8.15
CA GLY A 261 -19.96 -1.98 -9.22
C GLY A 261 -19.24 -2.25 -10.54
N PRO A 262 -19.72 -1.72 -11.68
CA PRO A 262 -19.11 -1.95 -12.99
C PRO A 262 -17.84 -1.11 -13.24
N GLY A 263 -17.60 -0.02 -12.51
CA GLY A 263 -16.54 0.94 -12.76
C GLY A 263 -15.50 1.07 -11.67
N VAL A 264 -14.65 2.06 -11.84
CA VAL A 264 -13.58 2.47 -10.92
C VAL A 264 -13.78 3.93 -10.58
N TYR A 265 -13.78 4.25 -9.28
CA TYR A 265 -13.71 5.61 -8.78
C TYR A 265 -12.25 6.01 -8.58
N LEU A 266 -12.00 7.29 -8.69
CA LEU A 266 -10.68 7.90 -8.50
C LEU A 266 -10.84 9.38 -8.15
N SER A 267 -9.84 9.94 -7.51
CA SER A 267 -9.67 11.38 -7.33
C SER A 267 -8.76 11.89 -8.44
N ALA A 268 -9.18 12.92 -9.20
CA ALA A 268 -8.40 13.46 -10.31
C ALA A 268 -8.71 14.94 -10.56
N ASP A 269 -7.75 15.68 -11.12
CA ASP A 269 -7.88 17.07 -11.53
C ASP A 269 -8.08 17.16 -13.05
N ASN A 270 -9.19 17.73 -13.48
CA ASN A 270 -9.49 17.92 -14.90
C ASN A 270 -8.99 19.27 -15.47
N GLY A 271 -8.22 20.02 -14.68
CA GLY A 271 -7.69 21.34 -15.04
C GLY A 271 -8.67 22.50 -14.90
N THR A 272 -9.90 22.23 -14.46
CA THR A 272 -10.97 23.24 -14.29
C THR A 272 -11.56 23.26 -12.88
N ASN A 273 -11.82 22.07 -12.32
CA ASN A 273 -12.51 21.89 -11.04
C ASN A 273 -11.56 21.55 -9.90
N GLY A 274 -10.25 21.50 -10.16
CA GLY A 274 -9.29 20.94 -9.21
C GLY A 274 -9.48 19.43 -9.01
N GLN A 275 -8.97 18.92 -7.90
CA GLN A 275 -9.03 17.50 -7.57
C GLN A 275 -10.43 17.11 -7.10
N GLU A 276 -11.19 16.39 -7.93
CA GLU A 276 -12.57 16.00 -7.68
C GLU A 276 -12.79 14.48 -7.85
N LEU A 277 -13.95 13.98 -7.40
CA LEU A 277 -14.34 12.58 -7.58
C LEU A 277 -14.71 12.29 -9.02
N HIS A 278 -14.02 11.34 -9.62
CA HIS A 278 -14.30 10.82 -10.97
C HIS A 278 -14.78 9.38 -10.92
N TYR A 279 -15.52 8.98 -11.95
CA TYR A 279 -15.95 7.60 -12.18
C TYR A 279 -15.67 7.17 -13.60
N SER A 280 -15.15 5.94 -13.79
CA SER A 280 -14.76 5.43 -15.10
C SER A 280 -15.26 4.01 -15.33
N LEU A 281 -15.81 3.77 -16.52
CA LEU A 281 -16.10 2.42 -17.07
C LEU A 281 -15.00 1.92 -18.03
N GLY A 282 -13.85 2.58 -18.05
CA GLY A 282 -12.67 2.15 -18.80
C GLY A 282 -12.58 2.66 -20.23
N ASN A 283 -13.27 3.73 -20.56
CA ASN A 283 -13.13 4.40 -21.84
C ASN A 283 -13.38 5.92 -21.70
N THR A 284 -12.95 6.67 -22.71
CA THR A 284 -13.00 8.13 -22.73
C THR A 284 -14.39 8.71 -22.50
N PHE A 285 -15.43 8.10 -23.08
CA PHE A 285 -16.80 8.62 -23.01
C PHE A 285 -17.45 8.44 -21.62
N ASN A 286 -17.08 7.35 -20.94
CA ASN A 286 -17.64 6.97 -19.65
C ASN A 286 -16.63 7.20 -18.49
N THR A 287 -15.71 8.12 -18.67
CA THR A 287 -14.84 8.66 -17.61
C THR A 287 -15.22 10.11 -17.40
N VAL A 288 -15.86 10.40 -16.26
CA VAL A 288 -16.49 11.68 -15.98
C VAL A 288 -16.21 12.12 -14.53
N VAL A 289 -16.19 13.44 -14.30
CA VAL A 289 -16.35 13.98 -12.95
C VAL A 289 -17.75 13.61 -12.46
N VAL A 290 -17.85 13.08 -11.24
CA VAL A 290 -19.15 12.69 -10.67
C VAL A 290 -19.89 13.94 -10.17
N LYS A 291 -19.17 14.81 -9.48
CA LYS A 291 -19.66 16.06 -8.93
C LYS A 291 -18.52 17.03 -8.71
N ASP A 292 -18.74 18.31 -8.97
CA ASP A 292 -17.90 19.42 -8.53
C ASP A 292 -18.28 19.74 -7.07
N ILE A 293 -17.62 19.05 -6.12
CA ILE A 293 -17.95 19.11 -4.69
C ILE A 293 -17.50 20.43 -4.09
N ASN A 294 -16.29 20.87 -4.45
CA ASN A 294 -15.76 22.18 -4.05
C ASN A 294 -15.62 23.05 -5.30
N PRO A 295 -16.65 23.86 -5.62
CA PRO A 295 -16.69 24.57 -6.89
C PRO A 295 -15.49 25.47 -7.14
N GLY A 296 -14.84 25.27 -8.30
CA GLY A 296 -13.69 26.04 -8.75
C GLY A 296 -12.40 25.24 -8.76
N VAL A 297 -11.26 25.95 -8.80
CA VAL A 297 -9.95 25.34 -9.02
C VAL A 297 -9.32 24.67 -7.79
N ASN A 298 -9.92 24.84 -6.61
CA ASN A 298 -9.35 24.28 -5.36
C ASN A 298 -9.57 22.79 -5.26
N GLY A 299 -10.74 22.30 -5.71
CA GLY A 299 -11.13 20.91 -5.62
C GLY A 299 -11.42 20.40 -4.19
N SER A 300 -12.17 19.34 -4.08
CA SER A 300 -12.56 18.71 -2.79
C SER A 300 -11.55 17.72 -2.25
N SER A 301 -10.56 17.34 -3.06
CA SER A 301 -9.51 16.36 -2.71
C SER A 301 -10.05 15.07 -2.08
N PRO A 302 -10.84 14.25 -2.81
CA PRO A 302 -11.43 13.03 -2.29
C PRO A 302 -10.36 12.02 -1.83
N GLN A 303 -10.54 11.43 -0.64
CA GLN A 303 -9.64 10.46 -0.01
C GLN A 303 -10.42 9.33 0.68
N GLU A 304 -9.74 8.30 1.18
CA GLU A 304 -10.34 7.19 1.93
C GLU A 304 -11.46 6.46 1.15
N LEU A 305 -11.33 6.35 -0.17
CA LEU A 305 -12.34 5.76 -1.03
C LEU A 305 -12.65 4.32 -0.63
N THR A 306 -13.82 4.08 -0.05
CA THR A 306 -14.21 2.80 0.56
C THR A 306 -15.55 2.33 0.01
N LYS A 307 -15.57 1.10 -0.50
CA LYS A 307 -16.79 0.46 -1.02
C LYS A 307 -17.67 -0.06 0.12
N LEU A 308 -18.96 0.32 0.12
CA LEU A 308 -19.98 -0.30 0.94
C LEU A 308 -21.22 -0.63 0.09
N GLY A 309 -21.48 -1.91 -0.13
CA GLY A 309 -22.55 -2.35 -1.02
C GLY A 309 -22.34 -1.91 -2.47
N SER A 310 -23.29 -1.17 -3.00
CA SER A 310 -23.22 -0.54 -4.33
C SER A 310 -22.64 0.88 -4.32
N ASN A 311 -22.45 1.48 -3.15
CA ASN A 311 -22.03 2.85 -2.98
C ASN A 311 -20.54 2.95 -2.65
N LEU A 312 -19.98 4.11 -2.95
CA LEU A 312 -18.69 4.56 -2.48
C LEU A 312 -18.90 5.50 -1.28
N PHE A 313 -18.17 5.26 -0.20
CA PHE A 313 -17.96 6.23 0.88
C PHE A 313 -16.57 6.81 0.78
N PHE A 314 -16.41 8.08 1.08
CA PHE A 314 -15.13 8.77 0.96
C PHE A 314 -15.13 10.04 1.82
N THR A 315 -13.97 10.68 1.92
CA THR A 315 -13.87 11.98 2.59
C THR A 315 -13.56 13.06 1.57
N ALA A 316 -14.19 14.22 1.71
CA ALA A 316 -13.99 15.37 0.83
C ALA A 316 -14.26 16.68 1.56
N ASP A 317 -13.67 17.76 1.07
CA ASP A 317 -13.83 19.12 1.56
C ASP A 317 -14.61 19.95 0.54
N ASP A 318 -15.79 20.45 0.93
CA ASP A 318 -16.65 21.24 0.03
C ASP A 318 -16.31 22.75 0.03
N GLY A 319 -15.32 23.15 0.82
CA GLY A 319 -14.88 24.53 0.97
C GLY A 319 -15.74 25.37 1.94
N GLU A 320 -16.82 24.80 2.51
CA GLU A 320 -17.73 25.44 3.46
C GLU A 320 -17.74 24.75 4.82
N ASN A 321 -17.87 23.42 4.83
CA ASN A 321 -18.00 22.61 6.04
C ASN A 321 -16.68 21.92 6.44
N GLY A 322 -15.63 22.10 5.62
CA GLY A 322 -14.38 21.38 5.80
C GLY A 322 -14.46 19.92 5.33
N ARG A 323 -13.49 19.09 5.74
CA ARG A 323 -13.41 17.69 5.32
C ARG A 323 -14.34 16.82 6.13
N GLU A 324 -15.37 16.27 5.49
CA GLU A 324 -16.42 15.44 6.08
C GLU A 324 -16.59 14.10 5.35
N LEU A 325 -17.50 13.24 5.86
CA LEU A 325 -17.88 11.97 5.23
C LEU A 325 -18.90 12.19 4.12
N TRP A 326 -18.61 11.65 2.95
CA TRP A 326 -19.44 11.70 1.75
C TRP A 326 -19.81 10.31 1.26
N VAL A 327 -20.91 10.24 0.50
CA VAL A 327 -21.35 9.02 -0.19
C VAL A 327 -21.65 9.32 -1.66
N SER A 328 -21.45 8.32 -2.54
CA SER A 328 -21.75 8.41 -3.97
C SER A 328 -22.26 7.10 -4.53
N ASP A 329 -23.26 7.17 -5.41
CA ASP A 329 -23.77 6.08 -6.26
C ASP A 329 -23.32 6.21 -7.73
N SER A 330 -22.33 7.06 -8.00
CA SER A 330 -21.81 7.48 -9.31
C SER A 330 -22.68 8.51 -10.08
N THR A 331 -23.72 9.04 -9.47
CA THR A 331 -24.51 10.16 -10.02
C THR A 331 -24.24 11.45 -9.23
N GLU A 332 -24.50 12.60 -9.84
CA GLU A 332 -24.36 13.90 -9.18
C GLU A 332 -25.33 14.05 -8.01
N GLU A 333 -26.59 13.66 -8.21
CA GLU A 333 -27.65 13.70 -7.18
C GLU A 333 -27.42 12.71 -6.04
N GLY A 334 -26.87 11.53 -6.35
CA GLY A 334 -26.51 10.50 -5.37
C GLY A 334 -25.16 10.73 -4.69
N THR A 335 -24.50 11.86 -4.97
CA THR A 335 -23.24 12.26 -4.31
C THR A 335 -23.49 13.41 -3.36
N PHE A 336 -23.42 13.17 -2.05
CA PHE A 336 -23.71 14.16 -1.02
C PHE A 336 -22.92 13.89 0.28
N MET A 337 -22.77 14.93 1.09
CA MET A 337 -22.22 14.83 2.45
C MET A 337 -23.21 14.08 3.35
N VAL A 338 -22.74 13.03 4.01
CA VAL A 338 -23.61 12.19 4.87
C VAL A 338 -24.00 12.98 6.11
N LYS A 339 -23.05 13.68 6.71
CA LYS A 339 -23.24 14.51 7.90
C LYS A 339 -22.11 15.51 8.04
N ASP A 340 -22.42 16.72 8.46
CA ASP A 340 -21.50 17.68 9.04
C ASP A 340 -21.25 17.24 10.50
N ILE A 341 -20.15 16.50 10.73
CA ILE A 341 -19.80 15.91 12.02
C ILE A 341 -19.21 16.96 12.94
N ASN A 342 -18.36 17.81 12.41
CA ASN A 342 -17.74 18.90 13.16
C ASN A 342 -18.17 20.26 12.62
N THR A 343 -19.29 20.76 13.08
CA THR A 343 -19.95 22.00 12.61
C THR A 343 -19.10 23.28 12.67
N ASN A 344 -17.92 23.23 13.27
CA ASN A 344 -16.98 24.35 13.36
C ASN A 344 -15.73 24.16 12.48
N GLY A 345 -15.74 23.15 11.59
CA GLY A 345 -14.63 22.84 10.71
C GLY A 345 -14.57 21.37 10.33
N SER A 346 -13.40 20.88 9.96
CA SER A 346 -13.26 19.51 9.48
C SER A 346 -13.34 18.47 10.61
N SER A 347 -14.14 17.43 10.45
CA SER A 347 -14.04 16.21 11.28
C SER A 347 -12.91 15.28 10.81
N SER A 348 -12.44 15.48 9.58
CA SER A 348 -11.33 14.74 8.95
C SER A 348 -11.47 13.21 9.16
N PRO A 349 -12.53 12.58 8.63
CA PRO A 349 -12.72 11.15 8.82
C PRO A 349 -11.59 10.36 8.15
N ASN A 350 -11.11 9.30 8.79
CA ASN A 350 -10.06 8.43 8.27
C ASN A 350 -10.23 6.98 8.74
N TRP A 351 -9.41 6.08 8.18
CA TRP A 351 -9.44 4.63 8.45
C TRP A 351 -10.84 4.02 8.29
N LEU A 352 -11.48 4.31 7.16
CA LEU A 352 -12.79 3.78 6.84
C LEU A 352 -12.74 2.25 6.69
N ARG A 353 -13.54 1.53 7.49
CA ARG A 353 -13.65 0.07 7.46
C ARG A 353 -15.12 -0.34 7.43
N VAL A 354 -15.40 -1.42 6.73
CA VAL A 354 -16.75 -1.99 6.61
C VAL A 354 -16.85 -3.29 7.40
N MET A 355 -17.80 -3.35 8.32
CA MET A 355 -18.14 -4.56 9.07
C MET A 355 -19.67 -4.69 9.07
N ASP A 356 -20.19 -5.86 8.68
CA ASP A 356 -21.63 -6.19 8.66
C ASP A 356 -22.53 -5.14 8.00
N GLY A 357 -22.08 -4.62 6.84
CA GLY A 357 -22.85 -3.64 6.07
C GLY A 357 -22.93 -2.26 6.71
N THR A 358 -22.08 -1.96 7.68
CA THR A 358 -21.95 -0.67 8.36
C THR A 358 -20.53 -0.16 8.18
N LEU A 359 -20.38 1.14 7.97
CA LEU A 359 -19.10 1.82 7.91
C LEU A 359 -18.67 2.24 9.32
N TYR A 360 -17.40 2.05 9.62
CA TYR A 360 -16.74 2.52 10.85
C TYR A 360 -15.54 3.36 10.46
N PHE A 361 -15.27 4.43 11.20
CA PHE A 361 -14.20 5.37 10.91
C PHE A 361 -13.86 6.21 12.14
N MET A 362 -12.71 6.85 12.12
CA MET A 362 -12.32 7.83 13.11
C MET A 362 -12.72 9.22 12.64
N ALA A 363 -13.30 10.04 13.52
CA ALA A 363 -13.62 11.43 13.22
C ALA A 363 -13.43 12.32 14.44
N TYR A 364 -13.10 13.57 14.19
CA TYR A 364 -12.83 14.59 15.22
C TYR A 364 -14.04 15.49 15.45
N THR A 365 -14.28 15.80 16.70
CA THR A 365 -15.14 16.92 17.13
C THR A 365 -14.46 17.73 18.22
N GLU A 366 -14.82 19.02 18.37
CA GLU A 366 -14.21 19.87 19.39
C GLU A 366 -14.51 19.40 20.83
N ASP A 367 -15.71 18.82 21.04
CA ASP A 367 -16.19 18.41 22.35
C ASP A 367 -15.59 17.06 22.82
N HIS A 368 -15.25 16.15 21.86
CA HIS A 368 -14.87 14.77 22.17
C HIS A 368 -13.51 14.35 21.59
N GLY A 369 -12.76 15.28 20.97
CA GLY A 369 -11.56 14.88 20.28
C GLY A 369 -11.82 13.93 19.10
N ARG A 370 -10.86 13.04 18.79
CA ARG A 370 -10.96 12.04 17.72
C ARG A 370 -11.37 10.71 18.31
N GLU A 371 -12.56 10.26 17.93
CA GLU A 371 -13.20 9.05 18.44
C GLU A 371 -13.68 8.12 17.31
N LEU A 372 -14.14 6.90 17.69
CA LEU A 372 -14.70 5.94 16.75
C LEU A 372 -16.17 6.25 16.44
N TRP A 373 -16.47 6.40 15.16
CA TRP A 373 -17.79 6.66 14.60
C TRP A 373 -18.30 5.51 13.76
N ARG A 374 -19.58 5.45 13.55
CA ARG A 374 -20.22 4.56 12.59
C ARG A 374 -21.19 5.30 11.69
N SER A 375 -21.47 4.72 10.50
CA SER A 375 -22.47 5.23 9.57
C SER A 375 -23.14 4.10 8.78
N ASP A 376 -24.42 4.21 8.55
CA ASP A 376 -25.20 3.42 7.59
C ASP A 376 -25.45 4.18 6.27
N GLY A 377 -24.84 5.35 6.11
CA GLY A 377 -24.99 6.25 4.96
C GLY A 377 -26.10 7.28 5.12
N THR A 378 -26.78 7.32 6.27
CA THR A 378 -27.76 8.36 6.61
C THR A 378 -27.22 9.29 7.70
N GLU A 379 -27.71 10.52 7.74
CA GLU A 379 -27.33 11.48 8.78
C GLU A 379 -27.66 10.95 10.19
N SER A 380 -28.85 10.38 10.39
CA SER A 380 -29.29 9.82 11.68
C SER A 380 -28.56 8.54 12.08
N GLY A 381 -28.08 7.75 11.10
CA GLY A 381 -27.28 6.55 11.31
C GLY A 381 -25.79 6.82 11.46
N THR A 382 -25.38 8.09 11.37
CA THR A 382 -23.99 8.55 11.54
C THR A 382 -23.81 9.17 12.92
N TYR A 383 -23.11 8.46 13.81
CA TYR A 383 -22.89 8.91 15.20
C TYR A 383 -21.63 8.28 15.81
N MET A 384 -21.09 8.94 16.84
CA MET A 384 -20.00 8.44 17.65
C MET A 384 -20.46 7.22 18.47
N LEU A 385 -19.70 6.14 18.40
CA LEU A 385 -20.04 4.91 19.14
C LEU A 385 -19.86 5.07 20.64
N ARG A 386 -18.71 5.58 21.04
CA ARG A 386 -18.33 5.78 22.42
C ARG A 386 -17.27 6.88 22.49
N ASP A 387 -17.37 7.73 23.50
CA ASP A 387 -16.32 8.64 23.98
C ASP A 387 -15.36 7.80 24.83
N ILE A 388 -14.28 7.28 24.22
CA ILE A 388 -13.34 6.36 24.87
C ILE A 388 -12.40 7.16 25.79
N ASN A 389 -11.93 8.33 25.32
CA ASN A 389 -11.12 9.26 26.09
C ASN A 389 -11.96 10.49 26.44
N PRO A 390 -12.67 10.49 27.58
CA PRO A 390 -13.71 11.46 27.86
C PRO A 390 -13.32 12.91 27.77
N GLY A 391 -14.12 13.73 27.08
CA GLY A 391 -13.92 15.15 26.87
C GLY A 391 -13.22 15.47 25.55
N SER A 392 -12.52 16.60 25.48
CA SER A 392 -11.90 17.07 24.23
C SER A 392 -10.60 16.34 23.85
N ASN A 393 -10.18 15.36 24.64
CA ASN A 393 -9.03 14.53 24.32
C ASN A 393 -9.41 13.50 23.24
N SER A 394 -8.41 13.01 22.51
CA SER A 394 -8.60 12.01 21.49
C SER A 394 -8.21 10.63 22.00
N SER A 395 -9.02 9.61 21.72
CA SER A 395 -8.61 8.22 21.96
C SER A 395 -7.63 7.70 20.90
N PHE A 396 -7.51 8.39 19.75
CA PHE A 396 -6.59 8.05 18.68
C PHE A 396 -5.51 9.13 18.54
N HIS A 397 -4.28 8.76 18.85
CA HIS A 397 -3.13 9.67 18.77
C HIS A 397 -2.36 9.48 17.45
N TRP A 398 -2.12 10.58 16.77
CA TRP A 398 -1.18 10.62 15.65
C TRP A 398 0.24 10.72 16.19
N THR A 399 1.02 9.67 16.04
CA THR A 399 2.47 9.76 16.30
C THR A 399 3.22 9.54 14.99
N PRO A 400 4.28 10.33 14.69
CA PRO A 400 5.05 10.23 13.45
C PRO A 400 5.64 8.85 13.20
N ASP A 401 5.88 8.06 14.23
CA ASP A 401 6.48 6.72 14.14
C ASP A 401 5.51 5.60 13.74
N PHE A 402 4.20 5.91 13.66
CA PHE A 402 3.14 4.93 13.31
C PHE A 402 2.62 5.01 11.87
N PHE A 403 3.29 5.77 11.00
CA PHE A 403 2.83 6.03 9.62
C PHE A 403 2.66 4.80 8.72
N HIS A 404 3.06 3.60 9.14
CA HIS A 404 3.15 2.43 8.26
C HIS A 404 2.45 1.18 8.77
N GLY A 405 1.41 1.30 9.60
CA GLY A 405 0.68 0.14 10.11
C GLY A 405 -0.83 0.33 10.12
N GLU A 406 -1.57 -0.77 9.86
CA GLU A 406 -3.01 -0.83 10.07
C GLU A 406 -3.28 -0.66 11.58
N LEU A 407 -4.05 0.38 11.95
CA LEU A 407 -4.52 0.63 13.32
C LEU A 407 -5.94 0.12 13.57
N VAL A 408 -6.63 -0.31 12.51
CA VAL A 408 -8.02 -0.75 12.55
C VAL A 408 -8.23 -1.91 11.60
N ILE A 409 -8.80 -3.02 12.08
CA ILE A 409 -9.09 -4.19 11.27
C ILE A 409 -10.39 -4.86 11.68
N VAL A 410 -11.09 -5.47 10.72
CA VAL A 410 -12.20 -6.38 10.98
C VAL A 410 -11.68 -7.80 11.17
N HIS A 411 -12.02 -8.44 12.29
CA HIS A 411 -11.73 -9.83 12.56
C HIS A 411 -12.93 -10.51 13.20
N GLY A 412 -13.43 -11.58 12.56
CA GLY A 412 -14.69 -12.18 12.93
C GLY A 412 -15.85 -11.16 12.84
N ASP A 413 -16.66 -11.10 13.87
CA ASP A 413 -17.81 -10.20 13.97
C ASP A 413 -17.46 -8.89 14.72
N SER A 414 -16.19 -8.56 14.82
CA SER A 414 -15.72 -7.40 15.58
C SER A 414 -14.70 -6.57 14.81
N LEU A 415 -14.69 -5.27 15.07
CA LEU A 415 -13.66 -4.35 14.67
C LEU A 415 -12.65 -4.21 15.81
N TYR A 416 -11.39 -4.46 15.54
CA TYR A 416 -10.27 -4.29 16.47
C TYR A 416 -9.48 -3.05 16.11
N PHE A 417 -9.04 -2.31 17.11
CA PHE A 417 -8.34 -1.05 16.91
C PHE A 417 -7.47 -0.69 18.11
N THR A 418 -6.59 0.28 17.89
CA THR A 418 -5.70 0.85 18.91
C THR A 418 -6.32 2.12 19.44
N ALA A 419 -6.53 2.23 20.76
CA ALA A 419 -7.08 3.43 21.39
C ALA A 419 -6.52 3.65 22.80
N ASP A 420 -6.58 4.89 23.25
CA ASP A 420 -6.17 5.41 24.56
C ASP A 420 -7.39 5.90 25.30
N ASP A 421 -7.63 5.45 26.52
CA ASP A 421 -8.76 5.90 27.37
C ASP A 421 -8.39 7.05 28.32
N GLY A 422 -7.19 7.60 28.15
CA GLY A 422 -6.71 8.81 28.83
C GLY A 422 -5.80 8.54 30.02
N GLU A 423 -6.32 8.02 31.15
CA GLU A 423 -5.54 7.95 32.38
C GLU A 423 -5.35 6.52 32.94
N GLU A 424 -6.16 5.55 32.50
CA GLU A 424 -6.20 4.24 33.16
C GLU A 424 -5.27 3.22 32.51
N HIS A 425 -5.27 3.09 31.17
CA HIS A 425 -4.58 1.98 30.49
C HIS A 425 -3.62 2.40 29.39
N GLY A 426 -3.51 3.70 29.08
CA GLY A 426 -2.72 4.17 27.93
C GLY A 426 -3.27 3.66 26.58
N THR A 427 -2.38 3.59 25.60
CA THR A 427 -2.75 3.17 24.24
C THR A 427 -2.67 1.64 24.07
N GLU A 428 -3.82 0.98 24.04
CA GLU A 428 -3.97 -0.47 24.10
C GLU A 428 -4.88 -1.04 22.99
N LEU A 429 -5.08 -2.39 23.00
CA LEU A 429 -5.96 -3.07 22.08
C LEU A 429 -7.42 -3.00 22.52
N TRP A 430 -8.25 -2.41 21.68
CA TRP A 430 -9.70 -2.29 21.85
C TRP A 430 -10.45 -3.06 20.77
N LYS A 431 -11.71 -3.37 21.04
CA LYS A 431 -12.66 -3.93 20.06
C LYS A 431 -14.03 -3.31 20.16
N THR A 432 -14.81 -3.47 19.09
CA THR A 432 -16.24 -3.17 19.09
C THR A 432 -17.02 -4.16 18.22
N ASN A 433 -18.22 -4.51 18.66
CA ASN A 433 -19.22 -5.22 17.85
C ASN A 433 -20.22 -4.26 17.18
N GLY A 434 -19.87 -2.97 17.09
CA GLY A 434 -20.73 -1.94 16.50
C GLY A 434 -21.73 -1.29 17.45
N THR A 435 -21.65 -1.58 18.75
CA THR A 435 -22.47 -0.95 19.80
C THR A 435 -21.60 -0.27 20.85
N ALA A 436 -22.13 0.77 21.52
CA ALA A 436 -21.40 1.47 22.59
C ALA A 436 -21.02 0.52 23.74
N ASN A 437 -21.92 -0.39 24.13
CA ASN A 437 -21.67 -1.36 25.20
C ASN A 437 -20.69 -2.48 24.78
N GLY A 438 -20.58 -2.76 23.50
CA GLY A 438 -19.62 -3.74 22.95
C GLY A 438 -18.32 -3.10 22.50
N THR A 439 -18.12 -1.82 22.78
CA THR A 439 -16.84 -1.12 22.59
C THR A 439 -16.06 -1.18 23.89
N GLU A 440 -15.02 -1.99 23.95
CA GLU A 440 -14.33 -2.35 25.19
C GLU A 440 -12.83 -2.59 24.98
N LEU A 441 -12.06 -2.40 26.04
CA LEU A 441 -10.67 -2.81 26.11
C LEU A 441 -10.58 -4.34 26.01
N VAL A 442 -9.76 -4.84 25.09
CA VAL A 442 -9.51 -6.29 24.95
C VAL A 442 -8.51 -6.75 26.00
N ILE A 443 -7.45 -6.01 26.13
CA ILE A 443 -6.35 -6.33 27.04
C ILE A 443 -5.50 -5.10 27.30
N ASP A 444 -5.11 -4.90 28.54
CA ASP A 444 -4.05 -4.03 28.99
C ASP A 444 -2.74 -4.85 29.00
N MET A 445 -1.93 -4.70 27.94
CA MET A 445 -0.71 -5.48 27.74
C MET A 445 0.45 -4.94 28.57
N VAL A 446 0.46 -3.64 28.87
CA VAL A 446 1.41 -2.96 29.76
C VAL A 446 0.62 -2.32 30.88
N PRO A 447 0.41 -3.03 32.03
CA PRO A 447 -0.51 -2.60 33.06
C PRO A 447 -0.28 -1.17 33.58
N GLY A 448 -1.36 -0.38 33.62
CA GLY A 448 -1.38 1.01 34.07
C GLY A 448 -1.41 2.00 32.89
N SER A 449 -0.98 3.24 33.15
CA SER A 449 -1.03 4.32 32.14
C SER A 449 0.03 4.24 31.04
N ASP A 450 0.92 3.24 31.09
CA ASP A 450 1.90 2.99 30.02
C ASP A 450 1.23 2.31 28.81
N SER A 451 1.77 2.52 27.62
CA SER A 451 1.15 2.10 26.37
C SER A 451 1.90 0.96 25.70
N SER A 452 1.18 -0.03 25.22
CA SER A 452 1.73 -1.14 24.42
C SER A 452 1.76 -0.86 22.91
N TRP A 453 1.03 0.14 22.45
CA TRP A 453 0.99 0.57 21.05
C TRP A 453 0.74 -0.56 20.05
N PRO A 454 -0.36 -1.30 20.11
CA PRO A 454 -0.67 -2.35 19.17
C PRO A 454 -0.85 -1.78 17.76
N ASN A 455 -0.28 -2.43 16.75
CA ASN A 455 -0.45 -2.00 15.35
C ASN A 455 -0.13 -3.13 14.36
N ARG A 456 -0.26 -2.87 13.04
CA ARG A 456 0.01 -3.83 11.96
C ARG A 456 -0.84 -5.09 12.10
N TYR A 457 -2.14 -4.87 12.28
CA TYR A 457 -3.10 -5.94 12.43
C TYR A 457 -3.24 -6.79 11.19
N LEU A 458 -3.39 -8.11 11.39
CA LEU A 458 -3.71 -9.07 10.34
C LEU A 458 -4.70 -10.11 10.87
N SER A 459 -5.85 -10.24 10.21
CA SER A 459 -6.83 -11.29 10.47
C SER A 459 -6.51 -12.52 9.65
N PHE A 460 -6.20 -13.64 10.29
CA PHE A 460 -5.89 -14.89 9.60
C PHE A 460 -6.23 -16.11 10.48
N ASP A 461 -6.97 -17.08 9.92
CA ASP A 461 -7.26 -18.40 10.52
C ASP A 461 -7.80 -18.33 11.96
N ASP A 462 -8.88 -17.56 12.15
CA ASP A 462 -9.54 -17.29 13.44
C ASP A 462 -8.64 -16.61 14.50
N LYS A 463 -7.51 -16.06 14.09
CA LYS A 463 -6.60 -15.31 14.96
C LYS A 463 -6.38 -13.90 14.44
N LEU A 464 -6.33 -12.96 15.36
CA LEU A 464 -5.86 -11.60 15.12
C LEU A 464 -4.38 -11.52 15.47
N TYR A 465 -3.55 -11.32 14.47
CA TYR A 465 -2.11 -11.05 14.67
C TYR A 465 -1.86 -9.55 14.68
N PHE A 466 -0.91 -9.12 15.50
CA PHE A 466 -0.51 -7.71 15.60
C PHE A 466 0.89 -7.59 16.22
N THR A 467 1.51 -6.43 16.06
CA THR A 467 2.74 -6.12 16.80
C THR A 467 2.43 -5.21 17.97
N SER A 468 3.11 -5.43 19.10
CA SER A 468 2.97 -4.63 20.30
C SER A 468 4.31 -4.46 21.00
N TYR A 469 4.47 -3.39 21.78
CA TYR A 469 5.70 -3.02 22.47
C TYR A 469 5.60 -3.30 23.96
N SER A 470 6.69 -3.73 24.56
CA SER A 470 6.90 -3.71 26.01
C SER A 470 8.34 -3.30 26.31
N GLU A 471 8.60 -2.69 27.46
CA GLU A 471 9.95 -2.29 27.85
C GLU A 471 10.92 -3.45 27.98
N GLU A 472 10.42 -4.62 28.42
CA GLU A 472 11.26 -5.81 28.63
C GLU A 472 11.70 -6.49 27.33
N ARG A 473 10.85 -6.47 26.29
CA ARG A 473 11.02 -7.28 25.07
C ARG A 473 11.11 -6.47 23.79
N GLY A 474 10.91 -5.15 23.88
CA GLY A 474 10.75 -4.31 22.69
C GLY A 474 9.47 -4.63 21.93
N ARG A 475 9.46 -4.41 20.62
CA ARG A 475 8.29 -4.70 19.76
C ARG A 475 8.32 -6.16 19.31
N GLN A 476 7.23 -6.88 19.60
CA GLN A 476 7.07 -8.29 19.30
C GLN A 476 5.80 -8.56 18.49
N LEU A 477 5.74 -9.74 17.84
CA LEU A 477 4.53 -10.26 17.21
C LEU A 477 3.68 -10.96 18.25
N TRP A 478 2.39 -10.62 18.29
CA TRP A 478 1.40 -11.21 19.16
C TRP A 478 0.24 -11.77 18.35
N PHE A 479 -0.57 -12.65 18.97
CA PHE A 479 -1.87 -12.97 18.43
C PHE A 479 -2.92 -13.02 19.54
N TYR A 480 -4.13 -12.63 19.18
CA TYR A 480 -5.32 -12.74 20.00
C TYR A 480 -6.28 -13.76 19.37
N TRP A 481 -6.94 -14.53 20.20
CA TRP A 481 -7.90 -15.54 19.79
C TRP A 481 -9.15 -15.43 20.65
N ASP A 482 -10.30 -15.18 20.04
CA ASP A 482 -11.60 -14.97 20.73
C ASP A 482 -12.16 -16.22 21.43
N ASN A 483 -11.60 -17.42 21.19
CA ASN A 483 -12.01 -18.62 21.89
C ASN A 483 -11.30 -18.66 23.28
N PRO A 484 -11.99 -18.91 24.43
CA PRO A 484 -11.49 -18.63 25.78
C PRO A 484 -10.28 -19.49 26.14
N GLY A 485 -9.13 -19.15 25.65
CA GLY A 485 -7.82 -19.69 25.97
C GLY A 485 -6.83 -18.56 26.25
N PRO A 486 -5.74 -18.83 26.96
CA PRO A 486 -4.77 -17.80 27.34
C PRO A 486 -4.05 -17.21 26.11
N ILE A 487 -3.77 -15.91 26.18
CA ILE A 487 -2.86 -15.22 25.28
C ILE A 487 -1.46 -15.81 25.46
N ILE A 488 -0.87 -16.29 24.37
CA ILE A 488 0.51 -16.80 24.35
C ILE A 488 1.33 -15.80 23.53
N GLY A 489 2.21 -15.08 24.21
CA GLY A 489 3.21 -14.19 23.62
C GLY A 489 4.54 -14.89 23.38
#